data_f35986f7e8080606824cb5809de65b57
#
_entry.id   f35986f7e8080606824cb5809de65b57
#
_cell.length_a   1.000
_cell.length_b   1.000
_cell.length_c   1.000
_cell.angle_alpha   90.00
_cell.angle_beta   90.00
_cell.angle_gamma   90.00
#
_symmetry.space_group_name_H-M   'P 1'
#
loop_
_entity.id
_entity.type
_entity.pdbx_description
1 polymer ?
#
loop_
_entity_poly.entity_id
_entity_poly.type
_entity_poly.pdbx_seq_one_letter_code
_entity_poly.pdbx_strand_id
1 'polypeptide(L)'
;MEFKISHLLDPAPKAAYKIGCMQFLSLSRRRVDAFPPEAFTPELGAREAARVKTLYAAGLLRQVWKRSDTPGAAILWEAASEADVRTAIESLPIYQAGMLAIEAVVPLEPYPGFSS
;
A
#
# COMPACT_ATOMS: atom_id res chain seq x y z
N MET A 1 -8.94 -22.57 4.25
CA MET A 1 -9.31 -22.09 4.31
C MET A 1 -9.10 -21.59 4.27
N GLU A 2 -9.18 -21.92 4.22
CA GLU A 2 -9.33 -21.63 4.19
C GLU A 2 -9.24 -21.14 4.17
N PHE A 3 -9.44 -21.62 4.32
CA PHE A 3 -9.82 -21.17 4.39
C PHE A 3 -9.68 -21.12 4.44
N LYS A 4 -9.81 -22.34 4.09
CA LYS A 4 -10.21 -22.24 3.89
C LYS A 4 -9.90 -22.32 3.78
N ILE A 5 -9.75 -22.83 3.62
CA ILE A 5 -9.91 -22.83 3.31
C ILE A 5 -9.66 -22.74 2.96
N SER A 6 -9.56 -23.41 2.67
CA SER A 6 -9.86 -23.25 2.26
C SER A 6 -9.55 -23.15 2.03
N HIS A 7 -9.51 -23.04 2.06
CA HIS A 7 -9.61 -22.83 1.82
C HIS A 7 -9.24 -22.99 1.73
N LEU A 8 -9.02 -23.98 1.38
CA LEU A 8 -9.20 -24.03 1.21
C LEU A 8 -9.21 -23.95 0.80
N LEU A 9 -9.00 -24.14 0.41
CA LEU A 9 -9.27 -23.77 -0.07
C LEU A 9 -9.13 -23.15 -0.53
N ASP A 10 -9.02 -23.02 -0.77
CA ASP A 10 -9.10 -22.19 -1.17
C ASP A 10 -8.72 -21.64 -1.21
N PRO A 11 -8.51 -21.60 -1.49
CA PRO A 11 -8.20 -20.87 -1.54
C PRO A 11 -7.88 -20.17 -1.53
N ALA A 12 -7.79 -19.90 -1.46
CA ALA A 12 -7.63 -18.99 -1.32
C ALA A 12 -7.37 -18.49 -1.03
N PRO A 13 -7.17 -18.14 -1.07
CA PRO A 13 -6.82 -17.48 -0.65
C PRO A 13 -6.37 -17.17 -0.32
N LYS A 14 -6.27 -16.93 -0.33
CA LYS A 14 -5.90 -16.44 0.07
C LYS A 14 -5.20 -16.04 0.43
N ALA A 15 -5.17 -16.26 -0.21
CA ALA A 15 -3.96 -15.67 0.05
C ALA A 15 -3.76 -14.82 1.09
N ALA A 16 -4.63 -14.39 1.24
CA ALA A 16 -4.60 -13.36 2.18
C ALA A 16 -4.11 -13.76 3.51
N TYR A 17 -3.79 -14.95 3.72
CA TYR A 17 -3.52 -15.33 5.07
C TYR A 17 -2.10 -15.70 5.28
N LYS A 18 -1.26 -14.71 5.26
CA LYS A 18 0.08 -14.85 5.82
C LYS A 18 -0.06 -14.83 7.32
N ILE A 19 0.44 -15.84 7.97
CA ILE A 19 0.42 -15.90 9.43
C ILE A 19 1.18 -14.70 9.98
N GLY A 20 0.57 -14.00 10.92
CA GLY A 20 1.19 -12.85 11.56
C GLY A 20 1.08 -11.56 10.79
N CYS A 21 0.44 -11.56 9.61
CA CYS A 21 0.26 -10.33 8.87
C CYS A 21 -1.02 -9.62 9.28
N MET A 22 -0.95 -8.30 9.20
CA MET A 22 -2.04 -7.39 9.50
C MET A 22 -2.27 -6.51 8.28
N GLN A 23 -3.43 -5.86 8.25
CA GLN A 23 -3.73 -4.91 7.19
C GLN A 23 -3.56 -3.50 7.72
N PHE A 24 -3.10 -2.63 6.84
CA PHE A 24 -2.88 -1.21 7.15
C PHE A 24 -3.37 -0.38 5.98
N LEU A 25 -3.94 0.77 6.28
CA LEU A 25 -4.27 1.77 5.27
C LEU A 25 -3.31 2.93 5.40
N SER A 26 -2.62 3.28 4.32
CA SER A 26 -1.78 4.47 4.33
C SER A 26 -2.40 5.55 3.47
N LEU A 27 -2.24 6.79 3.91
CA LEU A 27 -2.60 7.98 3.14
C LEU A 27 -1.32 8.77 2.94
N SER A 28 -1.03 9.10 1.70
CA SER A 28 0.13 9.91 1.36
C SER A 28 -0.32 11.07 0.50
N ARG A 29 0.50 12.13 0.48
CA ARG A 29 0.24 13.34 -0.27
C ARG A 29 1.50 13.74 -1.01
N ARG A 30 1.37 14.09 -2.28
CA ARG A 30 2.48 14.68 -3.01
C ARG A 30 2.73 16.08 -2.49
N ARG A 31 4.03 16.40 -2.37
CA ARG A 31 4.43 17.71 -1.84
C ARG A 31 4.45 18.75 -2.97
N VAL A 32 3.26 19.02 -3.53
CA VAL A 32 3.13 19.94 -4.65
C VAL A 32 3.40 21.39 -4.25
N ASP A 33 3.36 21.69 -2.95
CA ASP A 33 3.74 22.98 -2.43
C ASP A 33 5.25 23.21 -2.43
N ALA A 34 6.03 22.11 -2.41
CA ALA A 34 7.49 22.17 -2.35
C ALA A 34 8.15 21.86 -3.69
N PHE A 35 7.42 21.23 -4.61
CA PHE A 35 7.97 20.81 -5.89
C PHE A 35 7.05 21.25 -7.01
N PRO A 36 7.58 21.90 -8.07
CA PRO A 36 6.76 22.30 -9.21
C PRO A 36 6.28 21.07 -9.99
N PRO A 37 5.21 21.21 -10.79
CA PRO A 37 4.71 20.08 -11.55
C PRO A 37 5.76 19.41 -12.43
N GLU A 38 6.70 20.17 -12.94
CA GLU A 38 7.75 19.64 -13.81
C GLU A 38 8.67 18.66 -13.11
N ALA A 39 8.73 18.71 -11.76
CA ALA A 39 9.55 17.77 -11.00
C ALA A 39 8.96 16.34 -11.03
N PHE A 40 7.67 16.22 -11.29
CA PHE A 40 7.00 14.93 -11.35
C PHE A 40 7.05 14.43 -12.80
N THR A 41 8.25 14.00 -13.21
CA THR A 41 8.52 13.65 -14.61
C THR A 41 7.86 12.32 -14.99
N PRO A 42 7.65 12.09 -16.30
CA PRO A 42 7.17 10.78 -16.75
C PRO A 42 8.09 9.63 -16.34
N GLU A 43 9.40 9.87 -16.35
CA GLU A 43 10.37 8.85 -15.94
C GLU A 43 10.20 8.47 -14.47
N LEU A 44 9.99 9.46 -13.61
CA LEU A 44 9.76 9.20 -12.20
C LEU A 44 8.46 8.42 -12.01
N GLY A 45 7.40 8.82 -12.74
CA GLY A 45 6.14 8.11 -12.68
C GLY A 45 6.25 6.67 -13.13
N ALA A 46 7.06 6.40 -14.17
CA ALA A 46 7.25 5.03 -14.65
C ALA A 46 7.98 4.19 -13.60
N ARG A 47 9.00 4.76 -12.93
CA ARG A 47 9.71 4.04 -11.88
C ARG A 47 8.80 3.79 -10.68
N GLU A 48 7.96 4.75 -10.35
CA GLU A 48 6.98 4.60 -9.27
C GLU A 48 6.03 3.44 -9.58
N ALA A 49 5.47 3.41 -10.79
CA ALA A 49 4.54 2.36 -11.20
C ALA A 49 5.22 0.99 -11.16
N ALA A 50 6.47 0.92 -11.58
CA ALA A 50 7.22 -0.34 -11.55
C ALA A 50 7.41 -0.83 -10.12
N ARG A 51 7.74 0.09 -9.19
CA ARG A 51 7.92 -0.28 -7.79
C ARG A 51 6.60 -0.73 -7.16
N VAL A 52 5.51 -0.05 -7.47
CA VAL A 52 4.18 -0.44 -6.99
C VAL A 52 3.86 -1.87 -7.45
N LYS A 53 4.14 -2.19 -8.71
CA LYS A 53 3.90 -3.55 -9.20
C LYS A 53 4.76 -4.59 -8.48
N THR A 54 6.00 -4.25 -8.16
CA THR A 54 6.87 -5.16 -7.42
C THR A 54 6.32 -5.42 -6.02
N LEU A 55 5.85 -4.39 -5.35
CA LEU A 55 5.27 -4.53 -4.00
C LEU A 55 3.97 -5.32 -4.05
N TYR A 56 3.19 -5.14 -5.11
CA TYR A 56 1.97 -5.92 -5.29
C TYR A 56 2.29 -7.40 -5.50
N ALA A 57 3.26 -7.69 -6.36
CA ALA A 57 3.67 -9.06 -6.64
C ALA A 57 4.23 -9.75 -5.38
N ALA A 58 4.86 -8.99 -4.51
CA ALA A 58 5.39 -9.51 -3.25
C ALA A 58 4.31 -9.72 -2.19
N GLY A 59 3.09 -9.27 -2.44
CA GLY A 59 1.98 -9.43 -1.51
C GLY A 59 1.92 -8.39 -0.40
N LEU A 60 2.77 -7.38 -0.47
CA LEU A 60 2.76 -6.31 0.53
C LEU A 60 1.70 -5.27 0.22
N LEU A 61 1.62 -4.83 -1.04
CA LEU A 61 0.64 -3.85 -1.47
C LEU A 61 -0.53 -4.60 -2.07
N ARG A 62 -1.72 -4.41 -1.48
CA ARG A 62 -2.90 -5.18 -1.90
C ARG A 62 -3.80 -4.37 -2.83
N GLN A 63 -3.88 -3.07 -2.62
CA GLN A 63 -4.72 -2.19 -3.45
C GLN A 63 -4.17 -0.78 -3.36
N VAL A 64 -4.27 -0.02 -4.44
CA VAL A 64 -3.85 1.37 -4.46
C VAL A 64 -4.90 2.19 -5.17
N TRP A 65 -5.21 3.35 -4.58
CA TRP A 65 -6.16 4.31 -5.14
C TRP A 65 -5.46 5.66 -5.27
N LYS A 66 -5.78 6.36 -6.35
CA LYS A 66 -5.44 7.76 -6.46
C LYS A 66 -6.44 8.55 -5.64
N ARG A 67 -5.95 9.46 -4.80
CA ARG A 67 -6.85 10.32 -4.03
C ARG A 67 -7.47 11.35 -4.94
N SER A 68 -8.74 11.69 -4.66
CA SER A 68 -9.44 12.71 -5.43
C SER A 68 -9.53 14.04 -4.68
N ASP A 69 -9.18 14.05 -3.38
CA ASP A 69 -9.21 15.27 -2.56
C ASP A 69 -7.91 16.07 -2.67
N THR A 70 -6.80 15.40 -2.90
CA THR A 70 -5.49 16.03 -3.03
C THR A 70 -4.60 15.07 -3.81
N PRO A 71 -3.56 15.54 -4.51
CA PRO A 71 -2.62 14.63 -5.16
C PRO A 71 -1.97 13.71 -4.13
N GLY A 72 -2.10 12.42 -4.34
CA GLY A 72 -1.59 11.42 -3.43
C GLY A 72 -2.25 10.08 -3.63
N ALA A 73 -2.02 9.17 -2.70
CA ALA A 73 -2.52 7.81 -2.81
C ALA A 73 -3.05 7.29 -1.49
N ALA A 74 -4.03 6.41 -1.59
CA ALA A 74 -4.48 5.57 -0.48
C ALA A 74 -4.09 4.15 -0.82
N ILE A 75 -3.40 3.47 0.08
CA ILE A 75 -2.88 2.13 -0.20
C ILE A 75 -3.27 1.19 0.91
N LEU A 76 -3.80 0.03 0.52
CA LEU A 76 -4.05 -1.06 1.44
C LEU A 76 -2.83 -1.98 1.43
N TRP A 77 -2.26 -2.19 2.60
CA TRP A 77 -1.07 -3.00 2.81
C TRP A 77 -1.40 -4.23 3.62
N GLU A 78 -0.61 -5.26 3.42
CA GLU A 78 -0.65 -6.46 4.26
C GLU A 78 0.79 -6.77 4.67
N ALA A 79 1.08 -6.62 5.97
CA ALA A 79 2.45 -6.72 6.46
C ALA A 79 2.44 -7.16 7.91
N ALA A 80 3.60 -7.59 8.40
CA ALA A 80 3.72 -8.05 9.78
C ALA A 80 3.65 -6.90 10.78
N SER A 81 4.02 -5.68 10.36
CA SER A 81 4.08 -4.56 11.28
C SER A 81 3.94 -3.25 10.53
N GLU A 82 3.62 -2.19 11.27
CA GLU A 82 3.61 -0.84 10.71
C GLU A 82 5.00 -0.45 10.20
N ALA A 83 6.05 -0.88 10.87
CA ALA A 83 7.41 -0.58 10.44
C ALA A 83 7.68 -1.13 9.05
N ASP A 84 7.18 -2.33 8.75
CA ASP A 84 7.34 -2.93 7.43
C ASP A 84 6.59 -2.12 6.36
N VAL A 85 5.41 -1.60 6.70
CA VAL A 85 4.66 -0.74 5.78
C VAL A 85 5.44 0.52 5.50
N ARG A 86 5.99 1.16 6.52
CA ARG A 86 6.75 2.40 6.35
C ARG A 86 8.00 2.16 5.50
N THR A 87 8.68 1.03 5.74
CA THR A 87 9.84 0.67 4.93
C THR A 87 9.45 0.51 3.46
N ALA A 88 8.30 -0.12 3.18
CA ALA A 88 7.82 -0.28 1.81
C ALA A 88 7.51 1.08 1.18
N ILE A 89 6.85 1.98 1.90
CA ILE A 89 6.57 3.32 1.39
C ILE A 89 7.87 4.07 1.11
N GLU A 90 8.85 3.95 2.00
CA GLU A 90 10.13 4.63 1.84
C GLU A 90 10.93 4.10 0.65
N SER A 91 10.57 2.93 0.13
CA SER A 91 11.20 2.39 -1.07
C SER A 91 10.61 2.95 -2.36
N LEU A 92 9.52 3.73 -2.27
CA LEU A 92 8.89 4.31 -3.46
C LEU A 92 9.78 5.44 -4.01
N PRO A 93 10.01 5.47 -5.34
CA PRO A 93 10.86 6.52 -5.93
C PRO A 93 10.39 7.94 -5.62
N ILE A 94 9.08 8.20 -5.59
CA ILE A 94 8.58 9.54 -5.27
C ILE A 94 8.92 9.88 -3.81
N TYR A 95 8.84 8.92 -2.90
CA TYR A 95 9.24 9.17 -1.52
C TYR A 95 10.76 9.46 -1.45
N GLN A 96 11.55 8.66 -2.15
CA GLN A 96 13.00 8.83 -2.12
C GLN A 96 13.44 10.17 -2.69
N ALA A 97 12.65 10.71 -3.60
CA ALA A 97 12.91 12.05 -4.15
C ALA A 97 12.46 13.17 -3.20
N GLY A 98 11.92 12.83 -2.04
CA GLY A 98 11.45 13.82 -1.08
C GLY A 98 10.11 14.43 -1.43
N MET A 99 9.39 13.86 -2.39
CA MET A 99 8.19 14.45 -2.96
C MET A 99 6.90 13.90 -2.36
N LEU A 100 7.00 13.04 -1.35
CA LEU A 100 5.83 12.39 -0.77
C LEU A 100 5.84 12.59 0.74
N ALA A 101 4.70 13.00 1.28
CA ALA A 101 4.48 13.07 2.73
C ALA A 101 3.54 11.95 3.13
N ILE A 102 3.91 11.20 4.16
CA ILE A 102 3.05 10.18 4.73
C ILE A 102 2.15 10.88 5.74
N GLU A 103 0.84 10.90 5.49
CA GLU A 103 -0.11 11.56 6.38
C GLU A 103 -0.61 10.62 7.46
N ALA A 104 -0.78 9.34 7.14
CA ALA A 104 -1.29 8.38 8.11
C ALA A 104 -0.90 6.97 7.70
N VAL A 105 -0.64 6.12 8.68
CA VAL A 105 -0.58 4.68 8.53
C VAL A 105 -1.47 4.10 9.61
N VAL A 106 -2.60 3.53 9.21
CA VAL A 106 -3.66 3.13 10.13
C VAL A 106 -3.76 1.61 10.16
N PRO A 107 -3.53 0.98 11.32
CA PRO A 107 -3.78 -0.46 11.43
C PRO A 107 -5.28 -0.73 11.35
N LEU A 108 -5.62 -1.82 10.68
CA LEU A 108 -7.01 -2.18 10.45
C LEU A 108 -7.31 -3.52 11.10
N GLU A 109 -8.54 -3.64 11.59
CA GLU A 109 -9.06 -4.88 12.14
C GLU A 109 -10.38 -5.20 11.46
N PRO A 110 -10.74 -6.50 11.35
CA PRO A 110 -12.06 -6.83 10.83
C PRO A 110 -13.15 -6.19 11.67
N TYR A 111 -14.17 -5.68 10.99
CA TYR A 111 -15.29 -5.09 11.69
C TYR A 111 -16.08 -6.19 12.39
N PRO A 112 -16.33 -6.08 13.71
CA PRO A 112 -17.00 -7.16 14.44
C PRO A 112 -18.36 -7.47 13.84
N GLY A 113 -18.62 -8.76 13.61
CA GLY A 113 -19.90 -9.21 13.09
C GLY A 113 -20.11 -9.00 11.61
N PHE A 114 -19.11 -8.45 10.90
CA PHE A 114 -19.25 -8.22 9.47
C PHE A 114 -18.62 -9.34 8.64
N SER A 115 -17.58 -9.95 9.11
CA SER A 115 -16.89 -10.99 8.35
C SER A 115 -17.75 -12.25 8.30
N SER A 116 -17.54 -13.03 7.31
CA SER A 116 -18.23 -14.30 7.17
C SER A 116 -17.28 -15.47 7.37
#